data_def52109bd44009e9094402888476e62
#
_entry.id   def52109bd44009e9094402888476e62
#
_cell.length_a   1.000
_cell.length_b   1.000
_cell.length_c   1.000
_cell.angle_alpha   90.00
_cell.angle_beta   90.00
_cell.angle_gamma   90.00
#
_symmetry.space_group_name_H-M   'P 1'
#
loop_
_entity.id
_entity.type
_entity.pdbx_description
1 polymer ?
#
loop_
_entity_poly.entity_id
_entity_poly.type
_entity_poly.pdbx_seq_one_letter_code
_entity_poly.pdbx_strand_id
1 'polypeptide(L)'
;MTMQAALYNATPYHLTVSPLSIPTLQSPTDAVVRITTSAICGSDLHIYHGLQGGPEPPWVMGHEAMGYVAEVGEGITALNVGDYVVVPDRVTSGHLDMFPPGDHSFGAGEELGGLQGLHTHSHTLSL
;
A
#
# COMPACT_ATOMS: atom_id res chain seq x y z
N MET A 1 3.24 0.33 -19.04
CA MET A 1 2.83 1.60 -18.42
C MET A 1 3.52 1.77 -17.09
N THR A 2 3.80 3.01 -16.67
CA THR A 2 4.49 3.32 -15.42
C THR A 2 3.68 4.33 -14.62
N MET A 3 3.87 4.30 -13.31
CA MET A 3 3.38 5.29 -12.35
C MET A 3 4.58 5.99 -11.71
N GLN A 4 4.36 7.13 -11.06
CA GLN A 4 5.38 7.79 -10.24
C GLN A 4 5.22 7.35 -8.78
N ALA A 5 6.34 7.11 -8.12
CA ALA A 5 6.34 6.74 -6.70
C ALA A 5 7.44 7.49 -5.94
N ALA A 6 7.13 7.89 -4.71
CA ALA A 6 8.12 8.39 -3.78
C ALA A 6 8.83 7.20 -3.13
N LEU A 7 10.13 7.06 -3.36
CA LEU A 7 10.93 5.96 -2.87
C LEU A 7 11.87 6.40 -1.75
N TYR A 8 11.93 5.60 -0.72
CA TYR A 8 12.91 5.70 0.35
C TYR A 8 13.89 4.53 0.25
N ASN A 9 15.17 4.83 0.16
CA ASN A 9 16.25 3.84 0.00
C ASN A 9 17.07 3.63 1.28
N ALA A 10 16.46 3.86 2.43
CA ALA A 10 17.09 3.80 3.75
C ALA A 10 18.20 4.83 3.98
N THR A 11 18.22 5.91 3.21
CA THR A 11 19.07 7.07 3.50
C THR A 11 18.24 8.13 4.22
N PRO A 12 18.48 8.40 5.50
CA PRO A 12 17.71 9.39 6.26
C PRO A 12 17.65 10.74 5.57
N TYR A 13 16.48 11.36 5.65
CA TYR A 13 16.17 12.68 5.06
C TYR A 13 16.24 12.74 3.53
N HIS A 14 16.22 11.57 2.87
CA HIS A 14 16.30 11.53 1.42
C HIS A 14 15.20 10.66 0.80
N LEU A 15 14.43 11.26 -0.10
CA LEU A 15 13.43 10.58 -0.93
C LEU A 15 13.72 10.86 -2.40
N THR A 16 13.40 9.91 -3.24
CA THR A 16 13.45 10.08 -4.70
C THR A 16 12.09 9.79 -5.31
N VAL A 17 11.70 10.54 -6.32
CA VAL A 17 10.54 10.20 -7.15
C VAL A 17 11.04 9.43 -8.37
N SER A 18 10.51 8.24 -8.56
CA SER A 18 10.94 7.35 -9.64
C SER A 18 9.76 6.67 -10.32
N PRO A 19 9.88 6.37 -11.62
CA PRO A 19 8.87 5.58 -12.30
C PRO A 19 8.93 4.12 -11.87
N LEU A 20 7.78 3.55 -11.55
CA LEU A 20 7.59 2.13 -11.30
C LEU A 20 6.57 1.56 -12.27
N SER A 21 6.61 0.25 -12.48
CA SER A 21 5.56 -0.45 -13.21
C SER A 21 4.22 -0.29 -12.50
N ILE A 22 3.16 -0.09 -13.27
CA ILE A 22 1.81 -0.14 -12.71
C ILE A 22 1.57 -1.57 -12.22
N PRO A 23 1.04 -1.72 -10.99
CA PRO A 23 0.76 -3.03 -10.44
C PRO A 23 -0.33 -3.77 -11.23
N THR A 24 -0.30 -5.08 -11.12
CA THR A 24 -1.31 -5.99 -11.70
C THR A 24 -1.84 -6.90 -10.62
N LEU A 25 -3.04 -7.41 -10.81
CA LEU A 25 -3.61 -8.41 -9.91
C LEU A 25 -2.68 -9.61 -9.79
N GLN A 26 -2.38 -10.03 -8.55
CA GLN A 26 -1.56 -11.20 -8.25
C GLN A 26 -2.42 -12.36 -7.73
N SER A 27 -3.60 -12.05 -7.22
CA SER A 27 -4.55 -13.00 -6.65
C SER A 27 -5.98 -12.71 -7.12
N PRO A 28 -6.86 -13.71 -7.16
CA PRO A 28 -8.29 -13.49 -7.40
C PRO A 28 -8.97 -12.55 -6.38
N THR A 29 -8.36 -12.34 -5.24
CA THR A 29 -8.88 -11.46 -4.17
C THR A 29 -8.27 -10.07 -4.15
N ASP A 30 -7.43 -9.74 -5.11
CA ASP A 30 -6.81 -8.42 -5.20
C ASP A 30 -7.72 -7.39 -5.88
N ALA A 31 -7.47 -6.13 -5.54
CA ALA A 31 -7.99 -4.98 -6.28
C ALA A 31 -6.87 -3.98 -6.55
N VAL A 32 -6.85 -3.41 -7.73
CA VAL A 32 -5.98 -2.29 -8.08
C VAL A 32 -6.75 -0.99 -7.93
N VAL A 33 -6.21 -0.07 -7.15
CA VAL A 33 -6.81 1.25 -6.91
C VAL A 33 -5.95 2.34 -7.56
N ARG A 34 -6.57 3.13 -8.41
CA ARG A 34 -5.96 4.34 -8.96
C ARG A 34 -6.06 5.46 -7.92
N ILE A 35 -4.95 5.82 -7.32
CA ILE A 35 -4.91 6.84 -6.27
C ILE A 35 -5.11 8.23 -6.85
N THR A 36 -5.97 9.00 -6.18
CA THR A 36 -6.24 10.41 -6.50
C THR A 36 -5.85 11.36 -5.39
N THR A 37 -5.74 10.84 -4.17
CA THR A 37 -5.44 11.63 -2.98
C THR A 37 -4.66 10.78 -1.99
N SER A 38 -3.63 11.36 -1.41
CA SER A 38 -2.89 10.76 -0.31
C SER A 38 -2.52 11.82 0.73
N ALA A 39 -2.26 11.37 1.95
CA ALA A 39 -1.81 12.22 3.03
C ALA A 39 -0.47 11.74 3.59
N ILE A 40 0.16 12.57 4.40
CA ILE A 40 1.39 12.24 5.12
C ILE A 40 1.04 12.05 6.58
N CYS A 41 1.32 10.86 7.09
CA CYS A 41 1.20 10.53 8.51
C CYS A 41 2.50 10.85 9.28
N GLY A 42 2.39 11.03 10.57
CA GLY A 42 3.58 11.17 11.42
C GLY A 42 4.52 9.96 11.39
N SER A 43 4.00 8.76 11.12
CA SER A 43 4.82 7.56 10.97
C SER A 43 5.70 7.56 9.71
N ASP A 44 5.30 8.25 8.65
CA ASP A 44 6.14 8.45 7.47
C ASP A 44 7.40 9.25 7.83
N LEU A 45 7.28 10.20 8.76
CA LEU A 45 8.42 10.98 9.25
C LEU A 45 9.42 10.11 10.02
N HIS A 46 8.95 9.11 10.77
CA HIS A 46 9.86 8.18 11.45
C HIS A 46 10.68 7.36 10.45
N ILE A 47 10.06 6.92 9.37
CA ILE A 47 10.76 6.23 8.29
C ILE A 47 11.75 7.18 7.60
N TYR A 48 11.29 8.40 7.26
CA TYR A 48 12.12 9.42 6.64
C TYR A 48 13.36 9.80 7.46
N HIS A 49 13.22 9.80 8.79
CA HIS A 49 14.34 10.04 9.71
C HIS A 49 15.25 8.81 9.90
N GLY A 50 14.90 7.65 9.33
CA GLY A 50 15.65 6.42 9.50
C GLY A 50 15.44 5.71 10.83
N LEU A 51 14.38 6.06 11.56
CA LEU A 51 14.06 5.47 12.87
C LEU A 51 13.23 4.19 12.75
N GLN A 52 12.56 4.02 11.61
CA GLN A 52 11.74 2.85 11.29
C GLN A 52 11.96 2.47 9.83
N GLY A 53 11.58 1.26 9.50
CA GLY A 53 11.63 0.76 8.14
C GLY A 53 11.92 -0.74 8.13
N GLY A 54 11.81 -1.32 6.97
CA GLY A 54 12.06 -2.73 6.75
C GLY A 54 13.49 -3.06 6.36
N PRO A 55 13.79 -4.34 6.24
CA PRO A 55 15.14 -4.81 5.94
C PRO A 55 15.57 -4.61 4.49
N GLU A 56 14.64 -4.43 3.57
CA GLU A 56 14.93 -4.47 2.13
C GLU A 56 14.45 -3.20 1.38
N PRO A 57 15.22 -2.10 1.45
CA PRO A 57 14.94 -0.92 0.62
C PRO A 57 15.23 -1.20 -0.88
N PRO A 58 14.67 -0.44 -1.81
CA PRO A 58 13.84 0.74 -1.58
C PRO A 58 12.37 0.43 -1.31
N TRP A 59 11.69 1.34 -0.58
CA TRP A 59 10.26 1.25 -0.33
C TRP A 59 9.50 2.40 -0.96
N VAL A 60 8.28 2.14 -1.41
CA VAL A 60 7.32 3.19 -1.75
C VAL A 60 6.78 3.78 -0.45
N MET A 61 6.87 5.09 -0.31
CA MET A 61 6.41 5.80 0.88
C MET A 61 4.92 6.11 0.80
N GLY A 62 4.29 6.10 1.98
CA GLY A 62 2.89 6.48 2.16
C GLY A 62 1.98 5.28 2.46
N HIS A 63 0.97 5.52 3.30
CA HIS A 63 0.00 4.51 3.73
C HIS A 63 -1.39 5.13 3.99
N GLU A 64 -1.59 6.37 3.60
CA GLU A 64 -2.88 7.06 3.65
C GLU A 64 -3.29 7.43 2.23
N ALA A 65 -4.13 6.64 1.62
CA ALA A 65 -4.48 6.80 0.23
C ALA A 65 -5.97 6.57 -0.03
N MET A 66 -6.51 7.25 -1.03
CA MET A 66 -7.84 7.02 -1.54
C MET A 66 -7.86 7.21 -3.05
N GLY A 67 -8.80 6.54 -3.70
CA GLY A 67 -8.91 6.58 -5.15
C GLY A 67 -10.01 5.71 -5.71
N TYR A 68 -9.97 5.48 -7.00
CA TYR A 68 -10.94 4.68 -7.71
C TYR A 68 -10.43 3.27 -7.95
N VAL A 69 -11.29 2.28 -7.73
CA VAL A 69 -11.00 0.89 -8.09
C VAL A 69 -10.84 0.82 -9.62
N ALA A 70 -9.67 0.41 -10.08
CA ALA A 70 -9.32 0.29 -11.49
C ALA A 70 -9.49 -1.14 -12.00
N GLU A 71 -9.15 -2.13 -11.19
CA GLU A 71 -9.30 -3.56 -11.48
C GLU A 71 -9.70 -4.30 -10.22
N VAL A 72 -10.42 -5.40 -10.38
CA VAL A 72 -10.76 -6.34 -9.31
C VAL A 72 -10.51 -7.77 -9.77
N GLY A 73 -10.01 -8.60 -8.87
CA GLY A 73 -9.92 -10.03 -9.08
C GLY A 73 -11.29 -10.71 -9.10
N GLU A 74 -11.36 -11.85 -9.72
CA GLU A 74 -12.63 -12.61 -9.90
C GLU A 74 -13.28 -13.08 -8.59
N GLY A 75 -12.52 -13.15 -7.51
CA GLY A 75 -13.00 -13.50 -6.17
C GLY A 75 -13.59 -12.31 -5.40
N ILE A 76 -13.46 -11.09 -5.90
CA ILE A 76 -13.99 -9.89 -5.25
C ILE A 76 -15.47 -9.73 -5.59
N THR A 77 -16.31 -9.69 -4.55
CA THR A 77 -17.77 -9.49 -4.68
C THR A 77 -18.27 -8.20 -4.05
N ALA A 78 -17.44 -7.56 -3.22
CA ALA A 78 -17.83 -6.38 -2.44
C ALA A 78 -17.42 -5.04 -3.09
N LEU A 79 -16.57 -5.07 -4.13
CA LEU A 79 -16.09 -3.90 -4.84
C LEU A 79 -16.38 -4.01 -6.34
N ASN A 80 -16.61 -2.88 -6.96
CA ASN A 80 -16.76 -2.76 -8.41
C ASN A 80 -15.73 -1.79 -8.96
N VAL A 81 -15.32 -1.99 -10.21
CA VAL A 81 -14.51 -1.02 -10.94
C VAL A 81 -15.25 0.32 -10.99
N GLY A 82 -14.57 1.38 -10.61
CA GLY A 82 -15.10 2.73 -10.50
C GLY A 82 -15.56 3.14 -9.10
N ASP A 83 -15.64 2.23 -8.14
CA ASP A 83 -15.92 2.58 -6.75
C ASP A 83 -14.83 3.49 -6.20
N TYR A 84 -15.23 4.51 -5.43
CA TYR A 84 -14.30 5.42 -4.75
C TYR A 84 -14.05 4.93 -3.33
N VAL A 85 -12.82 4.56 -3.04
CA VAL A 85 -12.46 3.83 -1.82
C VAL A 85 -11.30 4.47 -1.07
N VAL A 86 -11.26 4.22 0.23
CA VAL A 86 -10.09 4.51 1.07
C VAL A 86 -9.30 3.22 1.23
N VAL A 87 -7.99 3.30 1.02
CA VAL A 87 -7.07 2.19 1.28
C VAL A 87 -6.62 2.28 2.73
N PRO A 88 -6.96 1.29 3.58
CA PRO A 88 -6.58 1.33 4.98
C PRO A 88 -5.07 1.14 5.17
N ASP A 89 -4.55 1.69 6.24
CA ASP A 89 -3.14 1.53 6.65
C ASP A 89 -2.82 0.12 7.15
N ARG A 90 -3.84 -0.66 7.45
CA ARG A 90 -3.71 -2.02 7.96
C ARG A 90 -4.48 -3.00 7.12
N VAL A 91 -3.91 -4.17 6.94
CA VAL A 91 -4.59 -5.32 6.36
C VAL A 91 -4.92 -6.31 7.45
N THR A 92 -6.15 -6.79 7.44
CA THR A 92 -6.64 -7.82 8.34
C THR A 92 -7.17 -8.99 7.53
N SER A 93 -7.18 -10.18 8.11
CA SER A 93 -7.74 -11.37 7.47
C SER A 93 -9.27 -11.34 7.29
N GLY A 94 -9.90 -10.20 7.55
CA GLY A 94 -11.33 -9.98 7.27
C GLY A 94 -12.29 -10.58 8.29
N HIS A 95 -11.84 -11.16 9.39
CA HIS A 95 -12.72 -11.54 10.47
C HIS A 95 -13.14 -10.31 11.28
N LEU A 96 -14.44 -10.14 11.44
CA LEU A 96 -15.09 -9.02 12.14
C LEU A 96 -15.03 -9.10 13.67
N ASP A 97 -14.32 -10.04 14.24
CA ASP A 97 -14.10 -10.08 15.67
C ASP A 97 -13.21 -8.92 16.07
N MET A 98 -13.62 -8.17 17.09
CA MET A 98 -12.99 -6.91 17.49
C MET A 98 -11.51 -7.01 17.83
N PHE A 99 -10.99 -8.20 18.04
CA PHE A 99 -9.57 -8.52 18.18
C PHE A 99 -9.35 -9.94 17.67
N PRO A 100 -9.37 -10.16 16.36
CA PRO A 100 -9.09 -11.50 15.88
C PRO A 100 -7.69 -11.90 16.34
N PRO A 101 -7.53 -13.12 16.85
CA PRO A 101 -6.23 -13.74 16.93
C PRO A 101 -5.78 -13.98 15.49
N GLY A 102 -5.17 -13.03 14.88
CA GLY A 102 -4.77 -13.10 13.50
C GLY A 102 -3.85 -11.96 13.17
N ASP A 103 -3.19 -12.12 12.12
CA ASP A 103 -2.14 -11.31 11.66
C ASP A 103 -2.66 -9.95 11.22
N HIS A 104 -2.27 -8.95 11.97
CA HIS A 104 -2.46 -7.55 11.61
C HIS A 104 -1.11 -7.01 11.19
N SER A 105 -0.96 -6.68 9.94
CA SER A 105 0.22 -5.97 9.47
C SER A 105 -0.14 -4.56 9.03
N PHE A 106 0.79 -3.64 9.18
CA PHE A 106 0.73 -2.36 8.52
C PHE A 106 0.99 -2.57 7.03
N GLY A 107 0.13 -2.00 6.21
CA GLY A 107 0.23 -2.18 4.78
C GLY A 107 -0.62 -3.33 4.27
N ALA A 108 -0.44 -3.69 3.05
CA ALA A 108 -1.33 -4.54 2.33
C ALA A 108 -0.91 -6.00 2.36
N GLY A 109 -0.92 -6.63 3.46
CA GLY A 109 -0.76 -8.07 3.59
C GLY A 109 0.50 -8.50 4.29
N GLU A 110 0.34 -9.54 5.02
CA GLU A 110 1.36 -10.14 5.83
C GLU A 110 2.54 -10.65 5.00
N GLU A 111 2.23 -11.26 3.87
CA GLU A 111 3.21 -11.76 2.91
C GLU A 111 4.16 -10.68 2.39
N LEU A 112 3.74 -9.46 2.56
CA LEU A 112 4.43 -8.29 2.05
C LEU A 112 5.04 -7.46 3.16
N GLY A 113 4.90 -7.92 4.40
CA GLY A 113 5.75 -7.54 5.49
C GLY A 113 5.50 -6.20 6.15
N GLY A 114 4.33 -5.94 6.67
CA GLY A 114 4.10 -4.80 7.54
C GLY A 114 4.30 -3.45 6.83
N LEU A 115 5.03 -2.53 7.44
CA LEU A 115 5.32 -1.23 6.82
C LEU A 115 6.09 -1.37 5.50
N GLN A 116 6.90 -2.41 5.36
CA GLN A 116 7.55 -2.72 4.10
C GLN A 116 6.55 -3.15 3.05
N GLY A 117 5.48 -3.78 3.48
CA GLY A 117 4.41 -4.14 2.60
C GLY A 117 3.75 -2.96 1.93
N LEU A 118 3.70 -1.81 2.56
CA LEU A 118 3.14 -0.61 1.95
C LEU A 118 3.76 -0.28 0.61
N HIS A 119 5.03 -0.49 0.48
CA HIS A 119 5.72 -0.23 -0.77
C HIS A 119 5.52 -1.32 -1.81
N THR A 120 5.29 -2.53 -1.38
CA THR A 120 4.99 -3.61 -2.30
C THR A 120 3.56 -3.52 -2.81
N HIS A 121 2.74 -2.78 -2.13
CA HIS A 121 1.39 -2.53 -2.54
C HIS A 121 1.19 -1.39 -3.38
N SER A 122 2.21 -0.95 -3.93
CA SER A 122 2.09 -0.30 -5.21
C SER A 122 1.21 -1.08 -6.21
N HIS A 123 0.89 -2.31 -5.99
CA HIS A 123 -0.09 -2.93 -6.82
C HIS A 123 -1.51 -2.45 -6.58
N THR A 124 -1.73 -1.84 -5.47
CA THR A 124 -3.00 -1.21 -5.22
C THR A 124 -2.99 0.27 -5.55
N LEU A 125 -1.82 0.87 -5.79
CA LEU A 125 -1.71 2.30 -5.82
C LEU A 125 -1.03 2.77 -7.11
N SER A 126 -1.80 3.22 -8.07
CA SER A 126 -1.29 4.00 -9.20
C SER A 126 -1.75 5.45 -9.08
N LEU A 127 -0.83 6.36 -9.16
CA LEU A 127 -1.10 7.78 -9.34
C LEU A 127 -1.38 8.10 -10.81
#